data_3783c32070b16c2099b87f52a7e8c09a
#
_entry.id   3783c32070b16c2099b87f52a7e8c09a
#
_cell.length_a   1.000
_cell.length_b   1.000
_cell.length_c   1.000
_cell.angle_alpha   90.00
_cell.angle_beta   90.00
_cell.angle_gamma   90.00
#
_symmetry.space_group_name_H-M   'P 1'
#
loop_
_entity.id
_entity.type
_entity.pdbx_description
1 polymer ?
#
loop_
_entity_poly.entity_id
_entity_poly.type
_entity_poly.pdbx_seq_one_letter_code
_entity_poly.pdbx_strand_id
1 'polypeptide(L)'
;MRIQKLKERYPELTYSEKPLKQNATHLFFYESPYYFAIPKKALTSAEQDLLQTLFQAPAPAFKNEQLHDWYTLLFTQENLDLKEENTNYRIIQFQIQSAVTSKKTLQEWQKALASFFAQDSELLMLTDDYGVIIEKVAGSLLGEEELDAISTTLESDFYMRVQFFMGLFHPKNLLLRDLFAEEQHLFRQNTNQLVQTVESSCLPMIAAHLTDSLLVRQIGLIFEKDDTWEPLIKALWAQQGNLSMTAKAMFMHRNTIQYRIDKFQELTNLSLRKTDGLLLAYLSCLLFES
;
A
#
# COMPACT_ATOMS: atom_id res chain seq x y z
N MET A 1 18.53 21.87 8.89
CA MET A 1 17.63 20.86 9.51
C MET A 1 16.26 21.52 9.69
N ARG A 2 15.14 20.87 9.29
CA ARG A 2 13.78 21.48 9.35
C ARG A 2 13.39 21.88 10.78
N ILE A 3 13.71 21.03 11.78
CA ILE A 3 13.39 21.29 13.19
C ILE A 3 14.09 22.53 13.75
N GLN A 4 15.31 22.85 13.33
CA GLN A 4 15.98 24.09 13.75
C GLN A 4 15.24 25.34 13.25
N LYS A 5 14.78 25.31 12.00
CA LYS A 5 13.96 26.40 11.44
C LYS A 5 12.59 26.52 12.14
N LEU A 6 11.98 25.40 12.52
CA LEU A 6 10.77 25.40 13.34
C LEU A 6 11.03 25.99 14.73
N LYS A 7 12.18 25.67 15.35
CA LYS A 7 12.54 26.21 16.67
C LYS A 7 12.82 27.71 16.65
N GLU A 8 13.37 28.24 15.55
CA GLU A 8 13.50 29.69 15.34
C GLU A 8 12.13 30.38 15.28
N ARG A 9 11.13 29.74 14.63
CA ARG A 9 9.77 30.25 14.53
C ARG A 9 8.98 30.07 15.82
N TYR A 10 9.17 28.95 16.50
CA TYR A 10 8.49 28.57 17.73
C TYR A 10 9.52 28.30 18.86
N PRO A 11 9.96 29.33 19.57
CA PRO A 11 11.03 29.17 20.60
C PRO A 11 10.69 28.21 21.74
N GLU A 12 9.38 28.05 22.04
CA GLU A 12 8.89 27.09 23.06
C GLU A 12 8.84 25.62 22.53
N LEU A 13 9.23 25.36 21.26
CA LEU A 13 9.32 24.01 20.74
C LEU A 13 10.36 23.20 21.51
N THR A 14 9.96 22.01 21.95
CA THR A 14 10.84 21.01 22.54
C THR A 14 11.00 19.84 21.55
N TYR A 15 12.18 19.27 21.45
CA TYR A 15 12.45 18.10 20.62
C TYR A 15 13.42 17.12 21.27
N SER A 16 13.31 15.86 20.90
CA SER A 16 14.13 14.74 21.40
C SER A 16 14.18 13.63 20.34
N GLU A 17 15.22 12.83 20.35
CA GLU A 17 15.30 11.57 19.58
C GLU A 17 14.45 10.46 20.21
N LYS A 18 13.98 10.64 21.43
CA LYS A 18 13.07 9.72 22.12
C LYS A 18 11.67 10.29 22.19
N PRO A 19 10.62 9.43 22.20
CA PRO A 19 9.24 9.88 22.36
C PRO A 19 9.05 10.83 23.53
N LEU A 20 8.37 11.93 23.28
CA LEU A 20 8.04 12.92 24.31
C LEU A 20 6.76 12.50 25.05
N LYS A 21 6.72 12.76 26.38
CA LYS A 21 5.51 12.49 27.16
C LYS A 21 4.37 13.41 26.69
N GLN A 22 3.32 12.81 26.15
CA GLN A 22 2.17 13.53 25.62
C GLN A 22 1.34 14.17 26.73
N ASN A 23 0.79 15.37 26.44
CA ASN A 23 -0.10 16.12 27.32
C ASN A 23 -1.13 16.92 26.50
N ALA A 24 -2.20 17.37 27.13
CA ALA A 24 -3.31 18.09 26.47
C ALA A 24 -2.94 19.50 25.98
N THR A 25 -1.85 20.11 26.46
CA THR A 25 -1.47 21.50 26.20
C THR A 25 -0.53 21.68 25.02
N HIS A 26 0.01 20.59 24.48
CA HIS A 26 0.94 20.61 23.36
C HIS A 26 0.38 19.84 22.17
N LEU A 27 0.80 20.19 20.96
CA LEU A 27 0.74 19.35 19.78
C LEU A 27 2.08 18.61 19.66
N PHE A 28 1.99 17.34 19.39
CA PHE A 28 3.15 16.46 19.29
C PHE A 28 3.26 15.98 17.85
N PHE A 29 4.48 15.93 17.35
CA PHE A 29 4.81 15.55 15.98
C PHE A 29 6.06 14.68 15.95
N TYR A 30 6.21 13.95 14.86
CA TYR A 30 7.39 13.18 14.54
C TYR A 30 7.92 13.54 13.15
N GLU A 31 9.20 13.83 13.05
CA GLU A 31 9.97 13.91 11.82
C GLU A 31 11.33 13.27 12.05
N SER A 32 11.55 12.12 11.43
CA SER A 32 12.74 11.27 11.66
C SER A 32 14.03 12.07 11.71
N PRO A 33 14.89 11.88 12.72
CA PRO A 33 14.75 10.98 13.86
C PRO A 33 14.13 11.65 15.11
N TYR A 34 13.50 12.81 15.00
CA TYR A 34 13.09 13.62 16.14
C TYR A 34 11.58 13.59 16.40
N TYR A 35 11.24 13.44 17.69
CA TYR A 35 9.94 13.79 18.24
C TYR A 35 9.98 15.25 18.68
N PHE A 36 8.97 16.03 18.34
CA PHE A 36 8.91 17.41 18.81
C PHE A 36 7.51 17.79 19.26
N ALA A 37 7.44 18.77 20.14
CA ALA A 37 6.19 19.26 20.68
C ALA A 37 6.16 20.79 20.66
N ILE A 38 5.01 21.35 20.31
CA ILE A 38 4.77 22.79 20.27
C ILE A 38 3.55 23.08 21.16
N PRO A 39 3.64 24.05 22.11
CA PRO A 39 2.48 24.44 22.89
C PRO A 39 1.34 24.94 21.99
N LYS A 40 0.12 24.45 22.20
CA LYS A 40 -1.05 24.87 21.42
C LYS A 40 -1.28 26.37 21.46
N LYS A 41 -0.98 27.02 22.61
CA LYS A 41 -1.09 28.48 22.79
C LYS A 41 -0.16 29.30 21.89
N ALA A 42 0.92 28.68 21.39
CA ALA A 42 1.89 29.34 20.51
C ALA A 42 1.48 29.24 19.02
N LEU A 43 0.37 28.59 18.72
CA LEU A 43 -0.08 28.27 17.37
C LEU A 43 -1.47 28.84 17.12
N THR A 44 -1.67 29.47 15.97
CA THR A 44 -3.00 29.77 15.42
C THR A 44 -3.68 28.48 14.95
N SER A 45 -5.01 28.49 14.77
CA SER A 45 -5.76 27.34 14.25
C SER A 45 -5.21 26.89 12.89
N ALA A 46 -4.93 27.82 11.97
CA ALA A 46 -4.39 27.52 10.65
C ALA A 46 -2.97 26.91 10.72
N GLU A 47 -2.12 27.36 11.65
CA GLU A 47 -0.79 26.76 11.86
C GLU A 47 -0.91 25.36 12.46
N GLN A 48 -1.88 25.10 13.34
CA GLN A 48 -2.13 23.77 13.86
C GLN A 48 -2.51 22.80 12.74
N ASP A 49 -3.47 23.18 11.91
CA ASP A 49 -3.92 22.38 10.76
C ASP A 49 -2.79 22.12 9.77
N LEU A 50 -1.99 23.15 9.47
CA LEU A 50 -0.84 23.03 8.58
C LEU A 50 0.22 22.08 9.13
N LEU A 51 0.57 22.21 10.41
CA LEU A 51 1.57 21.35 11.05
C LEU A 51 1.09 19.90 11.14
N GLN A 52 -0.19 19.67 11.43
CA GLN A 52 -0.80 18.33 11.44
C GLN A 52 -0.83 17.70 10.03
N THR A 53 -0.92 18.52 8.99
CA THR A 53 -0.83 18.05 7.60
C THR A 53 0.60 17.72 7.16
N LEU A 54 1.58 18.48 7.64
CA LEU A 54 2.98 18.38 7.22
C LEU A 54 3.79 17.35 7.99
N PHE A 55 3.42 17.07 9.24
CA PHE A 55 4.18 16.21 10.14
C PHE A 55 3.32 15.06 10.63
N GLN A 56 3.94 13.90 10.75
CA GLN A 56 3.27 12.73 11.29
C GLN A 56 2.88 12.95 12.76
N ALA A 57 1.75 12.40 13.16
CA ALA A 57 1.43 12.29 14.57
C ALA A 57 2.51 11.46 15.29
N PRO A 58 2.86 11.76 16.54
CA PRO A 58 3.81 10.93 17.27
C PRO A 58 3.23 9.54 17.46
N ALA A 59 4.17 8.59 17.71
CA ALA A 59 3.83 7.21 17.96
C ALA A 59 2.56 7.06 18.83
N PRO A 60 1.62 6.20 18.43
CA PRO A 60 0.42 5.96 19.20
C PRO A 60 0.80 5.43 20.59
N ALA A 61 -0.07 5.64 21.58
CA ALA A 61 0.09 5.00 22.88
C ALA A 61 -0.07 3.50 22.71
N PHE A 62 1.03 2.75 22.84
CA PHE A 62 1.03 1.31 22.68
C PHE A 62 0.33 0.61 23.84
N LYS A 63 -0.47 -0.39 23.55
CA LYS A 63 -1.17 -1.20 24.56
C LYS A 63 -0.23 -2.17 25.26
N ASN A 64 0.85 -2.58 24.60
CA ASN A 64 1.84 -3.53 25.11
C ASN A 64 3.23 -3.26 24.50
N GLU A 65 4.27 -3.89 25.05
CA GLU A 65 5.65 -3.79 24.60
C GLU A 65 5.85 -4.35 23.20
N GLN A 66 5.12 -5.40 22.84
CA GLN A 66 5.20 -6.04 21.53
C GLN A 66 4.78 -5.09 20.39
N LEU A 67 3.72 -4.30 20.57
CA LEU A 67 3.33 -3.27 19.60
C LEU A 67 4.35 -2.14 19.51
N HIS A 68 4.99 -1.78 20.62
CA HIS A 68 6.08 -0.81 20.61
C HIS A 68 7.28 -1.33 19.80
N ASP A 69 7.65 -2.61 19.97
CA ASP A 69 8.74 -3.23 19.21
C ASP A 69 8.44 -3.27 17.72
N TRP A 70 7.21 -3.62 17.33
CA TRP A 70 6.77 -3.59 15.94
C TRP A 70 6.81 -2.17 15.36
N TYR A 71 6.33 -1.19 16.11
CA TYR A 71 6.41 0.21 15.68
C TYR A 71 7.86 0.65 15.49
N THR A 72 8.71 0.33 16.45
CA THR A 72 10.14 0.68 16.40
C THR A 72 10.82 0.01 15.20
N LEU A 73 10.54 -1.26 14.96
CA LEU A 73 11.09 -1.97 13.80
C LEU A 73 10.66 -1.37 12.47
N LEU A 74 9.38 -1.08 12.30
CA LEU A 74 8.83 -0.71 10.98
C LEU A 74 8.95 0.80 10.69
N PHE A 75 8.90 1.65 11.70
CA PHE A 75 8.72 3.10 11.52
C PHE A 75 9.83 3.96 12.10
N THR A 76 10.82 3.37 12.80
CA THR A 76 11.93 4.14 13.33
C THR A 76 13.28 3.65 12.78
N GLN A 77 14.34 4.44 12.96
CA GLN A 77 15.70 4.07 12.61
C GLN A 77 16.46 3.44 13.79
N GLU A 78 15.76 3.14 14.89
CA GLU A 78 16.40 2.55 16.05
C GLU A 78 16.83 1.09 15.75
N ASN A 79 17.99 0.71 16.25
CA ASN A 79 18.43 -0.68 16.20
C ASN A 79 17.78 -1.44 17.37
N LEU A 80 16.97 -2.42 17.00
CA LEU A 80 16.41 -3.37 17.96
C LEU A 80 17.33 -4.57 18.07
N ASP A 81 17.54 -5.05 19.29
CA ASP A 81 18.16 -6.36 19.52
C ASP A 81 17.09 -7.44 19.27
N LEU A 82 16.94 -7.79 17.99
CA LEU A 82 15.93 -8.75 17.54
C LEU A 82 16.47 -10.16 17.78
N LYS A 83 15.74 -10.92 18.58
CA LYS A 83 15.98 -12.37 18.69
C LYS A 83 15.60 -13.02 17.37
N GLU A 84 16.47 -13.90 16.88
CA GLU A 84 16.13 -14.73 15.71
C GLU A 84 14.94 -15.63 16.05
N GLU A 85 13.83 -15.38 15.38
CA GLU A 85 12.63 -16.20 15.41
C GLU A 85 12.52 -16.97 14.11
N ASN A 86 12.31 -18.29 14.19
CA ASN A 86 12.09 -19.14 13.01
C ASN A 86 10.63 -19.02 12.51
N THR A 87 10.13 -17.80 12.47
CA THR A 87 8.73 -17.48 12.13
C THR A 87 8.71 -16.34 11.15
N ASN A 88 7.90 -16.51 10.09
CA ASN A 88 7.60 -15.44 9.16
C ASN A 88 6.34 -14.68 9.61
N TYR A 89 6.30 -13.43 9.23
CA TYR A 89 5.19 -12.52 9.45
C TYR A 89 4.75 -11.93 8.12
N ARG A 90 3.47 -11.58 8.04
CA ARG A 90 2.90 -10.78 6.96
C ARG A 90 2.38 -9.47 7.54
N ILE A 91 2.64 -8.38 6.86
CA ILE A 91 2.11 -7.07 7.23
C ILE A 91 1.03 -6.71 6.23
N ILE A 92 -0.20 -6.54 6.72
CA ILE A 92 -1.32 -6.03 5.93
C ILE A 92 -1.47 -4.56 6.29
N GLN A 93 -1.24 -3.67 5.34
CA GLN A 93 -1.50 -2.24 5.50
C GLN A 93 -2.96 -1.95 5.18
N PHE A 94 -3.56 -0.98 5.85
CA PHE A 94 -4.91 -0.54 5.52
C PHE A 94 -5.06 0.97 5.62
N GLN A 95 -5.91 1.52 4.76
CA GLN A 95 -6.26 2.93 4.70
C GLN A 95 -7.78 3.08 4.69
N ILE A 96 -8.32 3.81 5.66
CA ILE A 96 -9.73 4.17 5.70
C ILE A 96 -9.91 5.39 4.78
N GLN A 97 -10.81 5.29 3.80
CA GLN A 97 -11.04 6.33 2.79
C GLN A 97 -12.14 7.31 3.14
N SER A 98 -12.92 7.01 4.15
CA SER A 98 -14.06 7.83 4.60
C SER A 98 -13.65 8.67 5.79
N ALA A 99 -14.27 9.85 5.94
CA ALA A 99 -14.07 10.68 7.13
C ALA A 99 -14.53 9.93 8.39
N VAL A 100 -13.63 9.79 9.35
CA VAL A 100 -13.95 9.18 10.66
C VAL A 100 -14.90 10.12 11.41
N THR A 101 -16.11 9.65 11.68
CA THR A 101 -17.18 10.47 12.26
C THR A 101 -17.02 10.70 13.77
N SER A 102 -16.43 9.74 14.49
CA SER A 102 -16.14 9.87 15.92
C SER A 102 -15.06 8.89 16.40
N LYS A 103 -14.38 9.22 17.49
CA LYS A 103 -13.43 8.30 18.14
C LYS A 103 -14.08 6.99 18.60
N LYS A 104 -15.34 7.04 19.03
CA LYS A 104 -16.08 5.83 19.45
C LYS A 104 -16.32 4.91 18.26
N THR A 105 -16.79 5.44 17.15
CA THR A 105 -17.02 4.69 15.91
C THR A 105 -15.71 4.04 15.42
N LEU A 106 -14.59 4.80 15.45
CA LEU A 106 -13.28 4.25 15.09
C LEU A 106 -12.86 3.07 15.99
N GLN A 107 -13.08 3.18 17.31
CA GLN A 107 -12.77 2.09 18.25
C GLN A 107 -13.64 0.85 18.02
N GLU A 108 -14.91 1.01 17.70
CA GLU A 108 -15.81 -0.08 17.37
C GLU A 108 -15.42 -0.75 16.05
N TRP A 109 -15.07 0.06 15.04
CA TRP A 109 -14.54 -0.40 13.76
C TRP A 109 -13.22 -1.18 13.93
N GLN A 110 -12.27 -0.68 14.72
CA GLN A 110 -11.00 -1.38 15.02
C GLN A 110 -11.23 -2.75 15.67
N LYS A 111 -12.21 -2.85 16.59
CA LYS A 111 -12.57 -4.12 17.21
C LYS A 111 -13.19 -5.08 16.20
N ALA A 112 -14.07 -4.57 15.34
CA ALA A 112 -14.67 -5.36 14.27
C ALA A 112 -13.59 -5.86 13.29
N LEU A 113 -12.70 -4.98 12.81
CA LEU A 113 -11.59 -5.36 11.95
C LEU A 113 -10.73 -6.44 12.62
N ALA A 114 -10.30 -6.23 13.87
CA ALA A 114 -9.45 -7.18 14.58
C ALA A 114 -10.11 -8.56 14.76
N SER A 115 -11.44 -8.63 14.81
CA SER A 115 -12.16 -9.90 15.01
C SER A 115 -12.11 -10.85 13.80
N PHE A 116 -11.75 -10.36 12.62
CA PHE A 116 -11.56 -11.19 11.42
C PHE A 116 -10.20 -11.90 11.38
N PHE A 117 -9.24 -11.43 12.17
CA PHE A 117 -7.87 -11.95 12.18
C PHE A 117 -7.64 -12.91 13.35
N ALA A 118 -6.57 -13.68 13.28
CA ALA A 118 -6.18 -14.60 14.35
C ALA A 118 -5.92 -13.84 15.67
N GLN A 119 -6.11 -14.51 16.80
CA GLN A 119 -5.96 -13.89 18.13
C GLN A 119 -4.55 -13.40 18.44
N ASP A 120 -3.54 -13.95 17.78
CA ASP A 120 -2.14 -13.55 17.88
C ASP A 120 -1.72 -12.51 16.84
N SER A 121 -2.66 -12.02 16.05
CA SER A 121 -2.44 -10.89 15.14
C SER A 121 -2.46 -9.57 15.93
N GLU A 122 -1.55 -8.67 15.57
CA GLU A 122 -1.44 -7.35 16.20
C GLU A 122 -1.98 -6.26 15.26
N LEU A 123 -2.88 -5.43 15.75
CA LEU A 123 -3.41 -4.28 15.02
C LEU A 123 -2.78 -2.99 15.58
N LEU A 124 -2.07 -2.27 14.73
CA LEU A 124 -1.40 -1.02 15.04
C LEU A 124 -1.99 0.12 14.20
N MET A 125 -2.68 1.06 14.84
CA MET A 125 -3.09 2.32 14.23
C MET A 125 -1.95 3.31 14.28
N LEU A 126 -1.65 3.95 13.17
CA LEU A 126 -0.62 4.98 13.04
C LEU A 126 -1.23 6.38 13.01
N THR A 127 -2.36 6.49 12.31
CA THR A 127 -3.22 7.69 12.29
C THR A 127 -4.66 7.27 12.51
N ASP A 128 -5.59 8.20 12.49
CA ASP A 128 -7.02 7.88 12.63
C ASP A 128 -7.55 7.09 11.40
N ASP A 129 -6.84 7.09 10.29
CA ASP A 129 -7.26 6.51 9.01
C ASP A 129 -6.26 5.49 8.42
N TYR A 130 -5.06 5.35 8.98
CA TYR A 130 -4.04 4.41 8.49
C TYR A 130 -3.48 3.54 9.61
N GLY A 131 -3.29 2.27 9.31
CA GLY A 131 -2.69 1.32 10.23
C GLY A 131 -2.17 0.07 9.54
N VAL A 132 -1.65 -0.84 10.36
CA VAL A 132 -1.15 -2.14 9.91
C VAL A 132 -1.68 -3.25 10.79
N ILE A 133 -1.86 -4.42 10.19
CA ILE A 133 -2.13 -5.67 10.88
C ILE A 133 -0.91 -6.55 10.65
N ILE A 134 -0.35 -7.06 11.73
CA ILE A 134 0.81 -7.93 11.72
C ILE A 134 0.33 -9.33 12.02
N GLU A 135 0.41 -10.20 11.04
CA GLU A 135 0.03 -11.60 11.15
C GLU A 135 1.26 -12.50 11.23
N LYS A 136 1.22 -13.42 12.17
CA LYS A 136 2.15 -14.54 12.22
C LYS A 136 1.76 -15.57 11.17
N VAL A 137 2.71 -16.02 10.35
CA VAL A 137 2.45 -17.07 9.36
C VAL A 137 2.28 -18.41 10.06
N ALA A 138 1.04 -18.71 10.42
CA ALA A 138 0.64 -19.96 11.07
C ALA A 138 -0.81 -20.30 10.69
N GLY A 139 -1.06 -21.55 10.35
CA GLY A 139 -2.41 -22.01 10.00
C GLY A 139 -2.96 -21.39 8.71
N SER A 140 -4.27 -21.10 8.70
CA SER A 140 -4.96 -20.47 7.58
C SER A 140 -4.89 -18.95 7.71
N LEU A 141 -4.38 -18.27 6.71
CA LEU A 141 -4.35 -16.81 6.61
C LEU A 141 -5.42 -16.34 5.64
N LEU A 142 -5.91 -15.13 5.85
CA LEU A 142 -6.86 -14.50 4.94
C LEU A 142 -6.21 -14.22 3.58
N GLY A 143 -6.93 -14.54 2.50
CA GLY A 143 -6.53 -14.22 1.14
C GLY A 143 -7.13 -12.88 0.66
N GLU A 144 -6.94 -12.61 -0.63
CA GLU A 144 -7.43 -11.39 -1.27
C GLU A 144 -8.96 -11.32 -1.25
N GLU A 145 -9.65 -12.44 -1.57
CA GLU A 145 -11.11 -12.52 -1.60
C GLU A 145 -11.73 -12.29 -0.22
N GLU A 146 -11.12 -12.85 0.85
CA GLU A 146 -11.59 -12.63 2.21
C GLU A 146 -11.38 -11.17 2.67
N LEU A 147 -10.27 -10.54 2.30
CA LEU A 147 -10.05 -9.11 2.61
C LEU A 147 -11.03 -8.21 1.87
N ASP A 148 -11.38 -8.53 0.63
CA ASP A 148 -12.41 -7.82 -0.14
C ASP A 148 -13.79 -7.93 0.53
N ALA A 149 -14.15 -9.13 0.98
CA ALA A 149 -15.37 -9.37 1.74
C ALA A 149 -15.38 -8.60 3.08
N ILE A 150 -14.26 -8.55 3.79
CA ILE A 150 -14.10 -7.76 5.03
C ILE A 150 -14.28 -6.27 4.74
N SER A 151 -13.65 -5.74 3.67
CA SER A 151 -13.83 -4.33 3.28
C SER A 151 -15.30 -4.00 3.05
N THR A 152 -16.00 -4.83 2.29
CA THR A 152 -17.42 -4.68 1.99
C THR A 152 -18.29 -4.75 3.25
N THR A 153 -17.99 -5.65 4.16
CA THR A 153 -18.71 -5.78 5.43
C THR A 153 -18.53 -4.56 6.31
N LEU A 154 -17.30 -4.10 6.48
CA LEU A 154 -16.98 -2.91 7.27
C LEU A 154 -17.59 -1.63 6.68
N GLU A 155 -17.63 -1.50 5.35
CA GLU A 155 -18.30 -0.40 4.67
C GLU A 155 -19.82 -0.42 4.94
N SER A 156 -20.44 -1.60 4.90
CA SER A 156 -21.88 -1.76 5.21
C SER A 156 -22.23 -1.40 6.63
N ASP A 157 -21.42 -1.83 7.62
CA ASP A 157 -21.73 -1.69 9.04
C ASP A 157 -21.36 -0.32 9.61
N PHE A 158 -20.27 0.26 9.12
CA PHE A 158 -19.71 1.51 9.68
C PHE A 158 -19.73 2.68 8.72
N TYR A 159 -20.12 2.48 7.45
CA TYR A 159 -20.00 3.48 6.37
C TYR A 159 -18.55 3.97 6.17
N MET A 160 -17.59 3.09 6.47
CA MET A 160 -16.17 3.36 6.39
C MET A 160 -15.53 2.40 5.39
N ARG A 161 -15.24 2.90 4.19
CA ARG A 161 -14.55 2.13 3.16
C ARG A 161 -13.09 2.01 3.52
N VAL A 162 -12.55 0.80 3.45
CA VAL A 162 -11.15 0.51 3.73
C VAL A 162 -10.48 -0.15 2.53
N GLN A 163 -9.26 0.29 2.25
CA GLN A 163 -8.37 -0.37 1.31
C GLN A 163 -7.33 -1.16 2.07
N PHE A 164 -6.94 -2.31 1.53
CA PHE A 164 -5.90 -3.17 2.07
C PHE A 164 -4.74 -3.33 1.09
N PHE A 165 -3.54 -3.52 1.63
CA PHE A 165 -2.38 -3.97 0.89
C PHE A 165 -1.79 -5.19 1.61
N MET A 166 -1.70 -6.30 0.90
CA MET A 166 -1.12 -7.55 1.41
C MET A 166 0.38 -7.59 1.11
N GLY A 167 1.19 -7.49 2.15
CA GLY A 167 2.63 -7.68 2.06
C GLY A 167 3.06 -9.14 1.91
N LEU A 168 4.34 -9.34 1.64
CA LEU A 168 4.95 -10.66 1.54
C LEU A 168 5.23 -11.26 2.93
N PHE A 169 5.59 -12.56 2.94
CA PHE A 169 6.03 -13.25 4.17
C PHE A 169 7.50 -13.01 4.43
N HIS A 170 7.83 -12.44 5.58
CA HIS A 170 9.20 -12.15 5.97
C HIS A 170 9.50 -12.52 7.42
N PRO A 171 10.73 -12.95 7.74
CA PRO A 171 11.16 -13.08 9.13
C PRO A 171 11.25 -11.70 9.80
N LYS A 172 11.05 -11.66 11.10
CA LYS A 172 11.20 -10.44 11.91
C LYS A 172 12.68 -10.08 12.08
N ASN A 173 13.22 -9.32 11.14
CA ASN A 173 14.61 -8.86 11.12
C ASN A 173 14.71 -7.42 10.60
N LEU A 174 15.90 -6.85 10.57
CA LEU A 174 16.11 -5.46 10.14
C LEU A 174 15.78 -5.21 8.66
N LEU A 175 15.90 -6.23 7.80
CA LEU A 175 15.52 -6.12 6.39
C LEU A 175 14.01 -5.89 6.22
N LEU A 176 13.19 -6.40 7.16
CA LEU A 176 11.74 -6.21 7.12
C LEU A 176 11.35 -4.72 7.10
N ARG A 177 12.13 -3.84 7.73
CA ARG A 177 11.90 -2.38 7.68
C ARG A 177 11.96 -1.84 6.26
N ASP A 178 13.02 -2.21 5.54
CA ASP A 178 13.25 -1.71 4.18
C ASP A 178 12.21 -2.26 3.21
N LEU A 179 11.90 -3.55 3.33
CA LEU A 179 10.83 -4.20 2.57
C LEU A 179 9.46 -3.56 2.84
N PHE A 180 9.14 -3.32 4.10
CA PHE A 180 7.89 -2.66 4.46
C PHE A 180 7.81 -1.23 3.90
N ALA A 181 8.93 -0.50 3.85
CA ALA A 181 8.96 0.83 3.25
C ALA A 181 8.69 0.78 1.74
N GLU A 182 9.19 -0.22 1.02
CA GLU A 182 8.86 -0.45 -0.39
C GLU A 182 7.39 -0.84 -0.57
N GLU A 183 6.86 -1.75 0.23
CA GLU A 183 5.44 -2.13 0.22
C GLU A 183 4.52 -0.93 0.52
N GLN A 184 4.92 -0.06 1.46
CA GLN A 184 4.19 1.17 1.76
C GLN A 184 4.18 2.15 0.57
N HIS A 185 5.30 2.21 -0.16
CA HIS A 185 5.38 3.02 -1.37
C HIS A 185 4.43 2.48 -2.46
N LEU A 186 4.40 1.17 -2.68
CA LEU A 186 3.47 0.52 -3.62
C LEU A 186 2.00 0.79 -3.25
N PHE A 187 1.65 0.64 -1.97
CA PHE A 187 0.29 0.87 -1.50
C PHE A 187 -0.21 2.29 -1.80
N ARG A 188 0.66 3.28 -1.64
CA ARG A 188 0.31 4.69 -1.87
C ARG A 188 0.16 5.09 -3.33
N GLN A 189 0.72 4.32 -4.26
CA GLN A 189 0.67 4.64 -5.69
C GLN A 189 -0.66 4.26 -6.34
N ASN A 190 -1.33 3.22 -5.85
CA ASN A 190 -2.57 2.72 -6.45
C ASN A 190 -3.74 2.91 -5.50
N THR A 191 -4.67 3.81 -5.83
CA THR A 191 -5.83 4.14 -5.00
C THR A 191 -7.14 3.50 -5.48
N ASN A 192 -7.13 2.75 -6.59
CA ASN A 192 -8.35 2.31 -7.26
C ASN A 192 -8.82 0.91 -6.83
N GLN A 193 -7.95 0.06 -6.26
CA GLN A 193 -8.28 -1.29 -5.84
C GLN A 193 -8.57 -1.35 -4.33
N LEU A 194 -9.58 -2.13 -3.93
CA LEU A 194 -9.91 -2.35 -2.51
C LEU A 194 -8.85 -3.20 -1.82
N VAL A 195 -8.38 -4.24 -2.47
CA VAL A 195 -7.29 -5.08 -2.00
C VAL A 195 -6.17 -5.05 -3.03
N GLN A 196 -4.99 -4.70 -2.59
CA GLN A 196 -3.78 -4.68 -3.40
C GLN A 196 -2.83 -5.75 -2.87
N THR A 197 -2.08 -6.36 -3.76
CA THR A 197 -1.02 -7.30 -3.43
C THR A 197 0.30 -6.82 -4.03
N VAL A 198 1.41 -7.39 -3.59
CA VAL A 198 2.72 -7.09 -4.21
C VAL A 198 2.69 -7.46 -5.70
N GLU A 199 2.07 -8.58 -6.07
CA GLU A 199 1.97 -9.01 -7.48
C GLU A 199 1.19 -8.00 -8.33
N SER A 200 0.06 -7.49 -7.83
CA SER A 200 -0.76 -6.52 -8.58
C SER A 200 -0.12 -5.14 -8.68
N SER A 201 0.73 -4.79 -7.72
CA SER A 201 1.31 -3.44 -7.60
C SER A 201 2.72 -3.32 -8.19
N CYS A 202 3.51 -4.42 -8.21
CA CYS A 202 4.89 -4.38 -8.74
C CYS A 202 4.95 -4.17 -10.25
N LEU A 203 4.04 -4.72 -11.04
CA LEU A 203 4.12 -4.60 -12.51
C LEU A 203 3.98 -3.17 -13.00
N PRO A 204 3.05 -2.33 -12.50
CA PRO A 204 3.01 -0.89 -12.82
C PRO A 204 4.30 -0.17 -12.43
N MET A 205 4.87 -0.47 -11.27
CA MET A 205 6.15 0.08 -10.83
C MET A 205 7.29 -0.28 -11.78
N ILE A 206 7.40 -1.58 -12.16
CA ILE A 206 8.40 -2.05 -13.12
C ILE A 206 8.21 -1.36 -14.47
N ALA A 207 6.97 -1.26 -14.96
CA ALA A 207 6.66 -0.59 -16.20
C ALA A 207 7.14 0.86 -16.19
N ALA A 208 6.91 1.62 -15.10
CA ALA A 208 7.36 3.00 -14.96
C ALA A 208 8.89 3.15 -15.14
N HIS A 209 9.69 2.15 -14.73
CA HIS A 209 11.15 2.15 -14.96
C HIS A 209 11.55 1.85 -16.41
N LEU A 210 10.62 1.36 -17.24
CA LEU A 210 10.85 1.08 -18.67
C LEU A 210 10.48 2.24 -19.59
N THR A 211 10.11 3.39 -19.06
CA THR A 211 9.63 4.56 -19.83
C THR A 211 10.64 5.00 -20.90
N ASP A 212 11.95 4.88 -20.63
CA ASP A 212 13.01 5.25 -21.57
C ASP A 212 13.38 4.11 -22.55
N SER A 213 12.77 2.94 -22.41
CA SER A 213 13.04 1.80 -23.29
C SER A 213 12.44 2.01 -24.68
N LEU A 214 13.30 2.16 -25.70
CA LEU A 214 12.86 2.27 -27.09
C LEU A 214 12.08 1.03 -27.55
N LEU A 215 12.42 -0.15 -27.06
CA LEU A 215 11.70 -1.40 -27.42
C LEU A 215 10.27 -1.36 -26.92
N VAL A 216 10.06 -0.99 -25.65
CA VAL A 216 8.72 -0.92 -25.04
C VAL A 216 7.90 0.19 -25.70
N ARG A 217 8.50 1.36 -25.97
CA ARG A 217 7.83 2.42 -26.71
C ARG A 217 7.43 2.02 -28.12
N GLN A 218 8.25 1.25 -28.86
CA GLN A 218 7.89 0.76 -30.19
C GLN A 218 6.66 -0.18 -30.18
N ILE A 219 6.49 -0.98 -29.14
CA ILE A 219 5.29 -1.81 -28.96
C ILE A 219 4.09 -0.89 -28.70
N GLY A 220 4.24 0.12 -27.84
CA GLY A 220 3.19 1.07 -27.52
C GLY A 220 2.68 1.87 -28.72
N LEU A 221 3.55 2.25 -29.67
CA LEU A 221 3.15 2.93 -30.91
C LEU A 221 2.16 2.11 -31.77
N ILE A 222 2.05 0.81 -31.54
CA ILE A 222 1.06 -0.04 -32.23
C ILE A 222 -0.32 0.18 -31.61
N PHE A 223 -0.39 0.43 -30.32
CA PHE A 223 -1.65 0.73 -29.62
C PHE A 223 -2.22 2.08 -30.06
N GLU A 224 -1.37 3.08 -30.34
CA GLU A 224 -1.81 4.37 -30.88
C GLU A 224 -2.47 4.25 -32.27
N LYS A 225 -2.12 3.22 -33.03
CA LYS A 225 -2.67 2.99 -34.38
C LYS A 225 -3.98 2.19 -34.35
N ASP A 226 -4.19 1.38 -33.34
CA ASP A 226 -5.37 0.53 -33.17
C ASP A 226 -5.59 0.30 -31.67
N ASP A 227 -6.55 1.02 -31.12
CA ASP A 227 -6.95 1.02 -29.71
C ASP A 227 -7.54 -0.34 -29.24
N THR A 228 -7.78 -1.25 -30.14
CA THR A 228 -8.32 -2.58 -29.82
C THR A 228 -7.25 -3.56 -29.32
N TRP A 229 -5.94 -3.23 -29.42
CA TRP A 229 -4.87 -4.11 -28.93
C TRP A 229 -4.76 -4.11 -27.42
N GLU A 230 -4.81 -2.94 -26.80
CA GLU A 230 -4.69 -2.80 -25.36
C GLU A 230 -5.74 -3.61 -24.58
N PRO A 231 -7.05 -3.51 -24.87
CA PRO A 231 -8.07 -4.34 -24.21
C PRO A 231 -7.84 -5.85 -24.42
N LEU A 232 -7.35 -6.26 -25.60
CA LEU A 232 -7.05 -7.66 -25.87
C LEU A 232 -5.90 -8.17 -25.02
N ILE A 233 -4.80 -7.40 -24.93
CA ILE A 233 -3.61 -7.79 -24.16
C ILE A 233 -3.94 -7.84 -22.67
N LYS A 234 -4.69 -6.86 -22.14
CA LYS A 234 -5.16 -6.85 -20.75
C LYS A 234 -6.07 -8.05 -20.45
N ALA A 235 -7.01 -8.36 -21.34
CA ALA A 235 -7.87 -9.51 -21.17
C ALA A 235 -7.09 -10.83 -21.24
N LEU A 236 -6.10 -10.96 -22.16
CA LEU A 236 -5.22 -12.12 -22.22
C LEU A 236 -4.40 -12.27 -20.94
N TRP A 237 -3.86 -11.19 -20.43
CA TRP A 237 -3.10 -11.18 -19.18
C TRP A 237 -3.97 -11.62 -18.00
N ALA A 238 -5.13 -11.00 -17.81
CA ALA A 238 -6.07 -11.35 -16.74
C ALA A 238 -6.56 -12.81 -16.81
N GLN A 239 -6.63 -13.37 -18.01
CA GLN A 239 -7.01 -14.77 -18.23
C GLN A 239 -5.81 -15.70 -18.41
N GLN A 240 -4.60 -15.27 -18.00
CA GLN A 240 -3.36 -16.06 -18.02
C GLN A 240 -3.07 -16.71 -19.39
N GLY A 241 -3.39 -16.02 -20.48
CA GLY A 241 -3.23 -16.50 -21.85
C GLY A 241 -4.29 -17.51 -22.31
N ASN A 242 -5.33 -17.77 -21.52
CA ASN A 242 -6.39 -18.70 -21.88
C ASN A 242 -7.34 -18.09 -22.93
N LEU A 243 -7.19 -18.54 -24.19
CA LEU A 243 -7.95 -18.00 -25.34
C LEU A 243 -9.47 -18.12 -25.18
N SER A 244 -9.95 -19.21 -24.59
CA SER A 244 -11.40 -19.44 -24.46
C SER A 244 -12.00 -18.52 -23.40
N MET A 245 -11.30 -18.34 -22.28
CA MET A 245 -11.71 -17.42 -21.22
C MET A 245 -11.60 -15.96 -21.67
N THR A 246 -10.53 -15.61 -22.38
CA THR A 246 -10.37 -14.27 -22.99
C THR A 246 -11.50 -13.96 -23.96
N ALA A 247 -11.84 -14.90 -24.83
CA ALA A 247 -12.95 -14.76 -25.78
C ALA A 247 -14.28 -14.51 -25.06
N LYS A 248 -14.54 -15.27 -23.99
CA LYS A 248 -15.73 -15.08 -23.14
C LYS A 248 -15.73 -13.71 -22.46
N ALA A 249 -14.63 -13.30 -21.88
CA ALA A 249 -14.48 -12.01 -21.20
C ALA A 249 -14.68 -10.82 -22.15
N MET A 250 -14.23 -10.96 -23.40
CA MET A 250 -14.36 -9.93 -24.43
C MET A 250 -15.64 -10.03 -25.27
N PHE A 251 -16.53 -10.98 -24.98
CA PHE A 251 -17.74 -11.27 -25.78
C PHE A 251 -17.44 -11.52 -27.26
N MET A 252 -16.31 -12.21 -27.54
CA MET A 252 -15.84 -12.53 -28.90
C MET A 252 -15.79 -14.04 -29.14
N HIS A 253 -15.77 -14.44 -30.42
CA HIS A 253 -15.50 -15.84 -30.74
C HIS A 253 -14.01 -16.16 -30.57
N ARG A 254 -13.70 -17.38 -30.11
CA ARG A 254 -12.31 -17.83 -29.87
C ARG A 254 -11.43 -17.67 -31.13
N ASN A 255 -11.97 -17.94 -32.31
CA ASN A 255 -11.21 -17.80 -33.55
C ASN A 255 -10.85 -16.33 -33.84
N THR A 256 -11.70 -15.38 -33.44
CA THR A 256 -11.42 -13.95 -33.58
C THR A 256 -10.22 -13.55 -32.69
N ILE A 257 -10.20 -14.02 -31.45
CA ILE A 257 -9.05 -13.81 -30.54
C ILE A 257 -7.79 -14.41 -31.12
N GLN A 258 -7.89 -15.66 -31.64
CA GLN A 258 -6.74 -16.33 -32.24
C GLN A 258 -6.20 -15.55 -33.44
N TYR A 259 -7.07 -15.15 -34.37
CA TYR A 259 -6.69 -14.34 -35.52
C TYR A 259 -5.99 -13.03 -35.11
N ARG A 260 -6.53 -12.35 -34.11
CA ARG A 260 -5.91 -11.11 -33.61
C ARG A 260 -4.54 -11.34 -33.02
N ILE A 261 -4.35 -12.40 -32.23
CA ILE A 261 -3.03 -12.76 -31.67
C ILE A 261 -2.01 -13.01 -32.78
N ASP A 262 -2.42 -13.76 -33.83
CA ASP A 262 -1.55 -14.05 -34.95
C ASP A 262 -1.20 -12.76 -35.73
N LYS A 263 -2.19 -11.89 -35.95
CA LYS A 263 -1.99 -10.57 -36.57
C LYS A 263 -1.05 -9.67 -35.75
N PHE A 264 -1.17 -9.68 -34.41
CA PHE A 264 -0.23 -8.95 -33.54
C PHE A 264 1.21 -9.44 -33.72
N GLN A 265 1.39 -10.76 -33.79
CA GLN A 265 2.71 -11.34 -34.04
C GLN A 265 3.26 -10.99 -35.43
N GLU A 266 2.43 -10.94 -36.45
CA GLU A 266 2.82 -10.49 -37.79
C GLU A 266 3.31 -9.03 -37.78
N LEU A 267 2.63 -8.16 -37.04
CA LEU A 267 2.95 -6.73 -36.94
C LEU A 267 4.19 -6.43 -36.12
N THR A 268 4.45 -7.23 -35.08
CA THR A 268 5.44 -6.91 -34.04
C THR A 268 6.60 -7.88 -33.97
N ASN A 269 6.45 -9.06 -34.56
CA ASN A 269 7.28 -10.24 -34.30
C ASN A 269 7.29 -10.69 -32.82
N LEU A 270 6.29 -10.26 -32.02
CA LEU A 270 6.13 -10.59 -30.60
C LEU A 270 4.95 -11.56 -30.46
N SER A 271 5.20 -12.72 -29.84
CA SER A 271 4.16 -13.75 -29.69
C SER A 271 3.40 -13.60 -28.36
N LEU A 272 2.14 -13.21 -28.42
CA LEU A 272 1.23 -13.17 -27.25
C LEU A 272 0.87 -14.56 -26.70
N ARG A 273 1.25 -15.64 -27.39
CA ARG A 273 1.09 -17.03 -26.90
C ARG A 273 2.21 -17.45 -25.95
N LYS A 274 3.35 -16.74 -25.98
CA LYS A 274 4.47 -16.95 -25.07
C LYS A 274 4.31 -16.00 -23.89
N THR A 275 4.55 -16.51 -22.69
CA THR A 275 4.45 -15.72 -21.44
C THR A 275 5.32 -14.46 -21.51
N ASP A 276 6.57 -14.58 -21.98
CA ASP A 276 7.49 -13.43 -22.09
C ASP A 276 6.96 -12.36 -23.07
N GLY A 277 6.39 -12.80 -24.19
CA GLY A 277 5.81 -11.88 -25.18
C GLY A 277 4.55 -11.19 -24.67
N LEU A 278 3.70 -11.92 -23.96
CA LEU A 278 2.51 -11.37 -23.32
C LEU A 278 2.87 -10.40 -22.19
N LEU A 279 3.86 -10.75 -21.36
CA LEU A 279 4.36 -9.87 -20.29
C LEU A 279 4.90 -8.57 -20.88
N LEU A 280 5.75 -8.64 -21.92
CA LEU A 280 6.33 -7.44 -22.53
C LEU A 280 5.26 -6.55 -23.16
N ALA A 281 4.26 -7.13 -23.84
CA ALA A 281 3.13 -6.40 -24.38
C ALA A 281 2.26 -5.76 -23.26
N TYR A 282 2.05 -6.47 -22.17
CA TYR A 282 1.29 -5.98 -21.01
C TYR A 282 2.01 -4.83 -20.31
N LEU A 283 3.32 -4.93 -20.06
CA LEU A 283 4.12 -3.83 -19.52
C LEU A 283 4.07 -2.59 -20.43
N SER A 284 4.02 -2.79 -21.74
CA SER A 284 3.83 -1.67 -22.67
C SER A 284 2.44 -1.03 -22.52
N CYS A 285 1.38 -1.81 -22.31
CA CYS A 285 0.04 -1.26 -22.04
C CYS A 285 0.05 -0.39 -20.76
N LEU A 286 0.68 -0.85 -19.68
CA LEU A 286 0.73 -0.11 -18.41
C LEU A 286 1.41 1.25 -18.53
N LEU A 287 2.36 1.41 -19.46
CA LEU A 287 3.05 2.69 -19.71
C LEU A 287 2.20 3.70 -20.49
N PHE A 288 1.25 3.22 -21.30
CA PHE A 288 0.40 4.08 -22.16
C PHE A 288 -0.94 4.44 -21.50
N GLU A 289 -1.23 3.89 -20.30
CA GLU A 289 -2.39 4.28 -19.49
C GLU A 289 -2.23 5.60 -18.72
N SER A 290 -1.04 6.18 -18.73
CA SER A 290 -0.70 7.37 -17.91
C SER A 290 -0.95 8.68 -18.63
#